data_9d398ef6944984c4a052da19c2593536
#
_entry.id   9d398ef6944984c4a052da19c2593536
#
_cell.length_a   1.000
_cell.length_b   1.000
_cell.length_c   1.000
_cell.angle_alpha   90.00
_cell.angle_beta   90.00
_cell.angle_gamma   90.00
#
_symmetry.space_group_name_H-M   'P 1'
#
loop_
_entity.id
_entity.type
_entity.pdbx_description
1 polymer ?
#
loop_
_entity_poly.entity_id
_entity_poly.type
_entity_poly.pdbx_seq_one_letter_code
_entity_poly.pdbx_strand_id
1 'polypeptide(L)'
;MSSRSTTRRDDAPQPLSDQLLAYEHGRHADRLATIKRLGARLALLDAFMPALATAGVVLNLDDLRDWGGKTIYLGSGVLDHSRNAKLVNALLAGGMRVAERKDYDFGAKDVRLELVKGRLRVSITIDGRSKHLLEVPACA
;
A
#
# COMPACT_ATOMS: atom_id res chain seq x y z
N MET A 1 -16.09 29.34 37.05
CA MET A 1 -15.61 28.48 37.39
C MET A 1 -16.31 27.31 37.67
N SER A 2 -16.86 26.94 37.94
CA SER A 2 -17.55 25.91 38.39
C SER A 2 -17.82 24.79 37.51
N SER A 3 -17.53 24.78 36.38
CA SER A 3 -17.99 23.78 35.50
C SER A 3 -17.54 22.41 35.75
N ARG A 4 -16.60 22.20 36.59
CA ARG A 4 -16.14 20.92 36.73
C ARG A 4 -17.02 20.02 37.39
N SER A 5 -17.94 20.41 37.98
CA SER A 5 -18.74 19.51 38.75
C SER A 5 -19.46 18.48 37.93
N THR A 6 -19.51 18.66 36.66
CA THR A 6 -20.32 17.75 35.90
C THR A 6 -19.65 16.45 35.62
N THR A 7 -18.39 16.33 35.89
CA THR A 7 -17.72 15.15 35.45
C THR A 7 -18.13 13.91 36.16
N ARG A 8 -18.69 14.02 37.34
CA ARG A 8 -18.96 12.84 38.03
C ARG A 8 -20.05 12.01 37.50
N ARG A 9 -20.94 12.54 36.73
CA ARG A 9 -21.98 11.72 36.31
C ARG A 9 -21.57 10.81 35.24
N ASP A 10 -20.46 10.98 34.68
CA ASP A 10 -20.05 10.15 33.58
C ASP A 10 -19.33 8.92 34.04
N ASP A 11 -19.34 8.67 35.33
CA ASP A 11 -18.65 7.49 35.78
C ASP A 11 -19.36 6.21 35.39
N ALA A 12 -20.61 6.28 34.99
CA ALA A 12 -21.32 5.10 34.55
C ALA A 12 -20.81 4.69 33.19
N PRO A 13 -20.55 3.40 32.97
CA PRO A 13 -20.05 2.95 31.67
C PRO A 13 -21.10 3.15 30.59
N GLN A 14 -20.65 3.48 29.41
CA GLN A 14 -21.52 3.58 28.25
C GLN A 14 -22.06 2.21 27.86
N PRO A 15 -23.24 2.13 27.30
CA PRO A 15 -23.70 0.89 26.67
C PRO A 15 -22.75 0.40 25.62
N LEU A 16 -22.63 -0.91 25.50
CA LEU A 16 -21.70 -1.51 24.52
C LEU A 16 -21.99 -1.10 23.09
N SER A 17 -23.28 -0.94 22.76
CA SER A 17 -23.64 -0.50 21.41
C SER A 17 -23.09 0.89 21.12
N ASP A 18 -23.13 1.80 22.11
CA ASP A 18 -22.61 3.15 21.94
C ASP A 18 -21.08 3.12 21.81
N GLN A 19 -20.44 2.26 22.59
CA GLN A 19 -18.98 2.10 22.49
C GLN A 19 -18.57 1.59 21.11
N LEU A 20 -19.31 0.63 20.58
CA LEU A 20 -19.00 0.05 19.28
C LEU A 20 -19.23 1.06 18.17
N LEU A 21 -20.32 1.81 18.22
CA LEU A 21 -20.58 2.85 17.23
C LEU A 21 -19.51 3.93 17.25
N ALA A 22 -19.11 4.36 18.44
CA ALA A 22 -18.05 5.37 18.56
C ALA A 22 -16.74 4.87 17.99
N TYR A 23 -16.39 3.61 18.24
CA TYR A 23 -15.19 2.98 17.71
C TYR A 23 -15.22 2.94 16.19
N GLU A 24 -16.33 2.50 15.61
CA GLU A 24 -16.45 2.42 14.15
C GLU A 24 -16.43 3.79 13.49
N HIS A 25 -17.09 4.78 14.09
CA HIS A 25 -17.04 6.15 13.57
C HIS A 25 -15.62 6.70 13.62
N GLY A 26 -14.91 6.46 14.71
CA GLY A 26 -13.52 6.91 14.84
C GLY A 26 -12.61 6.23 13.80
N ARG A 27 -12.79 4.93 13.61
CA ARG A 27 -12.03 4.16 12.64
C ARG A 27 -12.26 4.68 11.22
N HIS A 28 -13.51 4.98 10.89
CA HIS A 28 -13.84 5.50 9.57
C HIS A 28 -13.22 6.88 9.35
N ALA A 29 -13.31 7.76 10.33
CA ALA A 29 -12.71 9.09 10.25
C ALA A 29 -11.19 9.01 10.08
N ASP A 30 -10.54 8.11 10.82
CA ASP A 30 -9.10 7.92 10.72
C ASP A 30 -8.69 7.43 9.33
N ARG A 31 -9.46 6.52 8.76
CA ARG A 31 -9.17 6.02 7.42
C ARG A 31 -9.34 7.11 6.36
N LEU A 32 -10.38 7.91 6.47
CA LEU A 32 -10.58 9.03 5.55
C LEU A 32 -9.43 10.04 5.65
N ALA A 33 -8.99 10.34 6.87
CA ALA A 33 -7.85 11.24 7.07
C ALA A 33 -6.57 10.67 6.46
N THR A 34 -6.35 9.37 6.60
CA THR A 34 -5.20 8.69 6.01
C THR A 34 -5.25 8.77 4.48
N ILE A 35 -6.41 8.53 3.89
CA ILE A 35 -6.57 8.62 2.44
C ILE A 35 -6.28 10.04 1.96
N LYS A 36 -6.73 11.04 2.68
CA LYS A 36 -6.44 12.44 2.34
C LYS A 36 -4.94 12.73 2.38
N ARG A 37 -4.25 12.25 3.41
CA ARG A 37 -2.80 12.43 3.51
C ARG A 37 -2.05 11.73 2.38
N LEU A 38 -2.60 10.62 1.89
CA LEU A 38 -2.01 9.87 0.80
C LEU A 38 -2.30 10.47 -0.57
N GLY A 39 -3.24 11.40 -0.66
CA GLY A 39 -3.74 11.89 -1.94
C GLY A 39 -2.65 12.28 -2.92
N ALA A 40 -1.63 13.02 -2.46
CA ALA A 40 -0.54 13.44 -3.33
C ALA A 40 0.28 12.25 -3.85
N ARG A 41 0.54 11.25 -2.98
CA ARG A 41 1.29 10.06 -3.39
C ARG A 41 0.48 9.18 -4.33
N LEU A 42 -0.81 9.04 -4.07
CA LEU A 42 -1.69 8.30 -4.97
C LEU A 42 -1.77 8.97 -6.34
N ALA A 43 -1.79 10.30 -6.38
CA ALA A 43 -1.75 11.02 -7.64
C ALA A 43 -0.46 10.74 -8.42
N LEU A 44 0.67 10.63 -7.73
CA LEU A 44 1.92 10.25 -8.37
C LEU A 44 1.84 8.84 -8.94
N LEU A 45 1.22 7.92 -8.23
CA LEU A 45 1.01 6.56 -8.72
C LEU A 45 0.05 6.56 -9.91
N ASP A 46 -1.01 7.34 -9.85
CA ASP A 46 -1.98 7.45 -10.95
C ASP A 46 -1.32 7.88 -12.25
N ALA A 47 -0.25 8.67 -12.17
CA ALA A 47 0.45 9.12 -13.35
C ALA A 47 1.09 7.97 -14.14
N PHE A 48 1.31 6.81 -13.50
CA PHE A 48 1.83 5.62 -14.17
C PHE A 48 0.75 4.79 -14.83
N MET A 49 -0.53 5.05 -14.55
CA MET A 49 -1.63 4.20 -15.02
C MET A 49 -1.64 4.00 -16.54
N PRO A 50 -1.42 5.03 -17.37
CA PRO A 50 -1.41 4.81 -18.82
C PRO A 50 -0.28 3.88 -19.25
N ALA A 51 0.91 4.03 -18.69
CA ALA A 51 2.04 3.16 -19.03
C ALA A 51 1.80 1.73 -18.56
N LEU A 52 1.18 1.57 -17.40
CA LEU A 52 0.83 0.25 -16.88
C LEU A 52 -0.20 -0.41 -17.79
N ALA A 53 -1.21 0.32 -18.24
CA ALA A 53 -2.22 -0.22 -19.13
C ALA A 53 -1.61 -0.70 -20.45
N THR A 54 -0.65 0.04 -20.99
CA THR A 54 0.07 -0.36 -22.19
C THR A 54 0.82 -1.68 -21.98
N ALA A 55 1.32 -1.90 -20.77
CA ALA A 55 2.00 -3.15 -20.42
C ALA A 55 1.02 -4.26 -20.03
N GLY A 56 -0.28 -4.01 -20.09
CA GLY A 56 -1.29 -5.00 -19.77
C GLY A 56 -1.62 -5.09 -18.30
N VAL A 57 -1.30 -4.08 -17.51
CA VAL A 57 -1.59 -4.05 -16.08
C VAL A 57 -2.50 -2.88 -15.75
N VAL A 58 -3.66 -3.17 -15.18
CA VAL A 58 -4.58 -2.16 -14.70
C VAL A 58 -4.64 -2.26 -13.19
N LEU A 59 -4.21 -1.19 -12.52
CA LEU A 59 -4.28 -1.12 -11.07
C LEU A 59 -5.71 -0.81 -10.62
N ASN A 60 -6.12 -1.50 -9.57
CA ASN A 60 -7.41 -1.25 -8.93
C ASN A 60 -7.26 -1.39 -7.42
N LEU A 61 -8.35 -1.26 -6.72
CA LEU A 61 -8.34 -1.30 -5.26
C LEU A 61 -7.73 -2.58 -4.69
N ASP A 62 -7.94 -3.70 -5.36
CA ASP A 62 -7.43 -4.98 -4.87
C ASP A 62 -5.90 -5.06 -4.90
N ASP A 63 -5.25 -4.21 -5.67
CA ASP A 63 -3.79 -4.17 -5.73
C ASP A 63 -3.18 -3.38 -4.57
N LEU A 64 -3.97 -2.57 -3.86
CA LEU A 64 -3.49 -1.83 -2.70
C LEU A 64 -3.55 -2.73 -1.48
N ARG A 65 -2.38 -3.25 -1.07
CA ARG A 65 -2.31 -4.19 0.05
C ARG A 65 -2.23 -3.47 1.39
N ASP A 66 -1.37 -2.47 1.45
CA ASP A 66 -1.20 -1.66 2.64
C ASP A 66 -0.77 -0.27 2.17
N TRP A 67 -1.41 0.75 2.71
CA TRP A 67 -1.17 2.11 2.25
C TRP A 67 -1.13 3.13 3.39
N GLY A 68 -1.15 2.65 4.63
CA GLY A 68 -1.21 3.56 5.78
C GLY A 68 0.11 4.20 6.15
N GLY A 69 1.25 3.67 5.70
CA GLY A 69 2.57 4.18 6.03
C GLY A 69 3.21 4.97 4.91
N LYS A 70 4.52 5.13 5.00
CA LYS A 70 5.29 5.86 3.98
C LYS A 70 5.40 5.09 2.68
N THR A 71 5.31 3.80 2.74
CA THR A 71 5.41 2.90 1.59
C THR A 71 4.03 2.36 1.25
N ILE A 72 3.71 2.35 -0.02
CA ILE A 72 2.48 1.73 -0.52
C ILE A 72 2.84 0.33 -0.97
N TYR A 73 2.19 -0.68 -0.41
CA TYR A 73 2.41 -2.07 -0.79
C TYR A 73 1.43 -2.43 -1.89
N LEU A 74 1.96 -2.78 -3.05
CA LEU A 74 1.17 -3.10 -4.23
C LEU A 74 1.34 -4.56 -4.62
N GLY A 75 0.37 -5.08 -5.32
CA GLY A 75 0.48 -6.37 -5.97
C GLY A 75 -0.79 -7.16 -5.92
N SER A 76 -0.98 -7.99 -6.93
CA SER A 76 -2.10 -8.89 -6.95
C SER A 76 -1.81 -10.09 -6.06
N GLY A 77 -2.86 -10.69 -5.58
CA GLY A 77 -2.73 -11.77 -4.65
C GLY A 77 -2.22 -13.02 -5.27
N VAL A 78 -2.98 -13.82 -5.94
CA VAL A 78 -2.67 -15.24 -5.95
C VAL A 78 -2.67 -15.90 -7.30
N LEU A 79 -3.46 -15.45 -8.24
CA LEU A 79 -3.73 -16.26 -9.43
C LEU A 79 -2.77 -16.02 -10.59
N ASP A 80 -2.15 -14.87 -10.68
CA ASP A 80 -1.21 -14.58 -11.76
C ASP A 80 0.11 -14.09 -11.18
N HIS A 81 1.01 -15.03 -10.92
CA HIS A 81 2.30 -14.70 -10.31
C HIS A 81 3.19 -13.87 -11.23
N SER A 82 2.93 -13.83 -12.54
CA SER A 82 3.73 -13.03 -13.45
C SER A 82 3.30 -11.56 -13.47
N ARG A 83 2.11 -11.24 -13.00
CA ARG A 83 1.57 -9.88 -13.07
C ARG A 83 2.40 -8.89 -12.26
N ASN A 84 2.87 -9.28 -11.09
CA ASN A 84 3.68 -8.39 -10.27
C ASN A 84 5.02 -8.08 -10.93
N ALA A 85 5.61 -9.02 -11.66
CA ALA A 85 6.83 -8.76 -12.43
C ALA A 85 6.57 -7.76 -13.54
N LYS A 86 5.44 -7.90 -14.24
CA LYS A 86 5.05 -6.94 -15.29
C LYS A 86 4.82 -5.55 -14.70
N LEU A 87 4.20 -5.49 -13.53
CA LEU A 87 3.98 -4.23 -12.83
C LEU A 87 5.30 -3.54 -12.49
N VAL A 88 6.25 -4.28 -11.94
CA VAL A 88 7.57 -3.73 -11.62
C VAL A 88 8.25 -3.21 -12.89
N ASN A 89 8.29 -4.01 -13.93
CA ASN A 89 8.96 -3.62 -15.17
C ASN A 89 8.34 -2.35 -15.76
N ALA A 90 7.02 -2.23 -15.73
CA ALA A 90 6.34 -1.05 -16.23
C ALA A 90 6.62 0.20 -15.38
N LEU A 91 6.67 0.04 -14.06
CA LEU A 91 7.00 1.15 -13.18
C LEU A 91 8.44 1.63 -13.39
N LEU A 92 9.36 0.69 -13.58
CA LEU A 92 10.76 1.04 -13.89
C LEU A 92 10.87 1.75 -15.23
N ALA A 93 10.15 1.26 -16.25
CA ALA A 93 10.13 1.91 -17.55
C ALA A 93 9.55 3.33 -17.46
N GLY A 94 8.65 3.57 -16.52
CA GLY A 94 8.05 4.88 -16.28
C GLY A 94 8.91 5.82 -15.45
N GLY A 95 10.09 5.38 -15.02
CA GLY A 95 11.03 6.26 -14.33
C GLY A 95 11.25 5.98 -12.85
N MET A 96 10.63 4.95 -12.29
CA MET A 96 10.95 4.56 -10.92
C MET A 96 12.31 3.84 -10.89
N ARG A 97 12.96 3.87 -9.74
CA ARG A 97 14.22 3.17 -9.55
C ARG A 97 14.12 2.24 -8.36
N VAL A 98 14.95 1.21 -8.34
CA VAL A 98 15.02 0.28 -7.22
C VAL A 98 15.79 0.93 -6.08
N ALA A 99 15.13 1.09 -4.94
CA ALA A 99 15.77 1.59 -3.73
C ALA A 99 16.28 0.44 -2.87
N GLU A 100 15.59 -0.69 -2.88
CA GLU A 100 15.97 -1.83 -2.06
C GLU A 100 15.47 -3.10 -2.72
N ARG A 101 16.25 -4.18 -2.59
CA ARG A 101 15.87 -5.51 -3.02
C ARG A 101 16.15 -6.49 -1.91
N LYS A 102 15.19 -7.32 -1.58
CA LYS A 102 15.36 -8.38 -0.60
C LYS A 102 14.98 -9.72 -1.22
N ASP A 103 15.92 -10.65 -1.23
CA ASP A 103 15.68 -11.99 -1.70
C ASP A 103 15.42 -12.89 -0.50
N TYR A 104 14.36 -13.69 -0.57
CA TYR A 104 14.02 -14.62 0.48
C TYR A 104 14.56 -16.01 0.14
N ASP A 105 15.06 -16.71 1.15
CA ASP A 105 15.67 -18.04 0.95
C ASP A 105 14.74 -19.19 1.24
N PHE A 106 13.47 -18.92 1.48
CA PHE A 106 12.50 -19.96 1.80
C PHE A 106 11.36 -19.96 0.80
N GLY A 107 10.63 -21.06 0.78
CA GLY A 107 9.49 -21.22 -0.12
C GLY A 107 9.90 -21.13 -1.58
N ALA A 108 9.18 -20.37 -2.36
CA ALA A 108 9.44 -20.19 -3.78
C ALA A 108 10.59 -19.20 -4.05
N LYS A 109 11.27 -18.72 -3.01
CA LYS A 109 12.37 -17.76 -3.11
C LYS A 109 11.91 -16.45 -3.71
N ASP A 110 10.89 -15.88 -3.10
CA ASP A 110 10.32 -14.61 -3.55
C ASP A 110 11.33 -13.47 -3.44
N VAL A 111 11.07 -12.39 -4.16
CA VAL A 111 11.88 -11.18 -4.12
C VAL A 111 10.96 -10.02 -3.78
N ARG A 112 11.36 -9.19 -2.81
CA ARG A 112 10.68 -7.94 -2.54
C ARG A 112 11.50 -6.80 -3.10
N LEU A 113 10.86 -5.97 -3.89
CA LEU A 113 11.49 -4.78 -4.45
C LEU A 113 10.81 -3.54 -3.90
N GLU A 114 11.62 -2.57 -3.51
CA GLU A 114 11.13 -1.27 -3.13
C GLU A 114 11.54 -0.28 -4.20
N LEU A 115 10.56 0.37 -4.80
CA LEU A 115 10.75 1.29 -5.90
C LEU A 115 10.41 2.69 -5.46
N VAL A 116 11.17 3.68 -5.94
CA VAL A 116 10.97 5.07 -5.54
C VAL A 116 11.03 5.99 -6.77
N LYS A 117 10.24 7.05 -6.70
CA LYS A 117 10.35 8.19 -7.60
C LYS A 117 9.80 9.41 -6.86
N GLY A 118 10.67 10.35 -6.51
CA GLY A 118 10.27 11.48 -5.69
C GLY A 118 9.73 11.03 -4.35
N ARG A 119 8.52 11.46 -4.02
CA ARG A 119 7.87 11.09 -2.77
C ARG A 119 7.12 9.76 -2.83
N LEU A 120 7.03 9.19 -4.01
CA LEU A 120 6.33 7.91 -4.18
C LEU A 120 7.29 6.77 -3.87
N ARG A 121 6.88 5.90 -2.96
CA ARG A 121 7.62 4.71 -2.58
C ARG A 121 6.66 3.54 -2.57
N VAL A 122 6.93 2.53 -3.37
CA VAL A 122 6.09 1.34 -3.45
C VAL A 122 6.91 0.10 -3.18
N SER A 123 6.29 -0.90 -2.59
CA SER A 123 6.91 -2.20 -2.34
C SER A 123 6.07 -3.27 -3.03
N ILE A 124 6.73 -4.12 -3.78
CA ILE A 124 6.08 -5.18 -4.54
C ILE A 124 6.85 -6.47 -4.32
N THR A 125 6.14 -7.54 -4.00
CA THR A 125 6.72 -8.86 -3.84
C THR A 125 6.51 -9.65 -5.11
N ILE A 126 7.58 -10.18 -5.66
CA ILE A 126 7.58 -10.99 -6.87
C ILE A 126 7.72 -12.45 -6.46
N ASP A 127 6.80 -13.28 -6.93
CA ASP A 127 6.86 -14.72 -6.72
C ASP A 127 8.15 -15.26 -7.34
N GLY A 128 8.83 -16.17 -6.64
CA GLY A 128 10.08 -16.73 -7.12
C GLY A 128 9.98 -17.37 -8.49
N ARG A 129 8.80 -17.91 -8.85
CA ARG A 129 8.55 -18.51 -10.16
C ARG A 129 8.58 -17.48 -11.29
N SER A 130 8.40 -16.21 -10.98
CA SER A 130 8.38 -15.14 -11.97
C SER A 130 9.60 -14.24 -11.89
N LYS A 131 10.56 -14.58 -11.03
CA LYS A 131 11.75 -13.77 -10.83
C LYS A 131 12.52 -13.53 -12.12
N HIS A 132 12.54 -14.53 -13.00
CA HIS A 132 13.26 -14.45 -14.27
C HIS A 132 12.65 -13.43 -15.24
N LEU A 133 11.42 -12.98 -14.99
CA LEU A 133 10.75 -11.99 -15.83
C LEU A 133 11.15 -10.56 -15.47
N LEU A 134 11.84 -10.37 -14.36
CA LEU A 134 12.26 -9.03 -13.95
C LEU A 134 13.37 -8.53 -14.87
N GLU A 135 13.23 -7.26 -15.27
CA GLU A 135 14.21 -6.59 -16.13
C GLU A 135 15.17 -5.76 -15.28
N VAL A 136 15.25 -6.04 -13.99
CA VAL A 136 16.10 -5.31 -13.05
C VAL A 136 17.45 -5.98 -13.02
N PRO A 137 18.56 -5.22 -13.05
CA PRO A 137 19.90 -5.80 -12.88
C PRO A 137 20.00 -6.50 -11.53
N ALA A 138 20.71 -7.63 -11.49
CA ALA A 138 20.84 -8.39 -10.27
C ALA A 138 21.57 -7.62 -9.17
N CYS A 139 22.43 -6.70 -9.55
CA CYS A 139 23.18 -5.87 -8.61
C CYS A 139 22.72 -4.43 -8.72
N ALA A 140 21.60 -4.12 -8.20
CA ALA A 140 21.11 -2.75 -8.26
C ALA A 140 21.56 -1.94 -7.05
#